data_533d41adeb624b63a581ba499a96924f
#
_entry.id   533d41adeb624b63a581ba499a96924f
#
_cell.length_a   1.000
_cell.length_b   1.000
_cell.length_c   1.000
_cell.angle_alpha   90.00
_cell.angle_beta   90.00
_cell.angle_gamma   90.00
#
_symmetry.space_group_name_H-M   'P 1'
#
loop_
_entity.id
_entity.type
_entity.pdbx_description
1 polymer ?
#
loop_
_entity_poly.entity_id
_entity_poly.type
_entity_poly.pdbx_seq_one_letter_code
_entity_poly.pdbx_strand_id
1 'polypeptide(L)'
;MKCPNCGAAELIHDTRDIPYSYKGETTILKTTGDFCPACGESIHDMEDSERVMSEMRAFSRQVNAAIVDPEFIVKVRKKLALDQREAAEIFGGGVNAFSRYENGKTKPPLALVKLLKVLDRHPELLDEIKVA
;
A
#
# COMPACT_ATOMS: atom_id res chain seq x y z
N MET A 1 -10.85 -6.66 -35.39
CA MET A 1 -9.88 -7.77 -35.55
C MET A 1 -10.41 -9.00 -34.81
N LYS A 2 -10.38 -10.13 -35.43
CA LYS A 2 -10.75 -11.38 -34.76
C LYS A 2 -9.67 -11.78 -33.75
N CYS A 3 -10.09 -12.43 -32.67
CA CYS A 3 -9.18 -12.88 -31.65
C CYS A 3 -8.11 -13.81 -32.20
N PRO A 4 -6.82 -13.51 -32.05
CA PRO A 4 -5.75 -14.39 -32.57
C PRO A 4 -5.60 -15.69 -31.79
N ASN A 5 -6.17 -15.77 -30.58
CA ASN A 5 -6.09 -16.96 -29.75
C ASN A 5 -7.14 -18.02 -30.15
N CYS A 6 -8.42 -17.62 -30.26
CA CYS A 6 -9.51 -18.56 -30.54
C CYS A 6 -10.15 -18.39 -31.93
N GLY A 7 -10.00 -17.24 -32.57
CA GLY A 7 -10.57 -16.94 -33.89
C GLY A 7 -12.09 -16.89 -33.95
N ALA A 8 -12.78 -17.00 -32.82
CA ALA A 8 -14.22 -17.17 -32.76
C ALA A 8 -15.01 -15.86 -32.69
N ALA A 9 -14.40 -14.79 -32.22
CA ALA A 9 -15.09 -13.50 -31.98
C ALA A 9 -14.22 -12.32 -32.35
N GLU A 10 -14.88 -11.18 -32.61
CA GLU A 10 -14.20 -9.88 -32.75
C GLU A 10 -13.76 -9.38 -31.37
N LEU A 11 -12.58 -8.79 -31.32
CA LEU A 11 -12.07 -8.16 -30.09
C LEU A 11 -12.84 -6.85 -29.80
N ILE A 12 -13.09 -6.61 -28.52
CA ILE A 12 -13.78 -5.41 -28.06
C ILE A 12 -12.75 -4.53 -27.32
N HIS A 13 -12.57 -3.30 -27.81
CA HIS A 13 -11.70 -2.31 -27.14
C HIS A 13 -12.44 -1.74 -25.92
N ASP A 14 -11.82 -1.86 -24.75
CA ASP A 14 -12.46 -1.48 -23.50
C ASP A 14 -11.43 -1.16 -22.42
N THR A 15 -11.89 -0.49 -21.39
CA THR A 15 -11.12 -0.28 -20.16
C THR A 15 -11.84 -1.01 -19.03
N ARG A 16 -11.13 -1.90 -18.34
CA ARG A 16 -11.70 -2.75 -17.30
C ARG A 16 -10.92 -2.66 -16.01
N ASP A 17 -11.62 -2.85 -14.91
CA ASP A 17 -11.03 -2.90 -13.59
C ASP A 17 -10.50 -4.30 -13.31
N ILE A 18 -9.23 -4.38 -12.87
CA ILE A 18 -8.59 -5.65 -12.52
C ILE A 18 -8.16 -5.56 -11.05
N PRO A 19 -8.57 -6.55 -10.22
CA PRO A 19 -8.07 -6.60 -8.84
C PRO A 19 -6.61 -7.07 -8.83
N TYR A 20 -5.80 -6.41 -8.03
CA TYR A 20 -4.41 -6.80 -7.80
C TYR A 20 -4.19 -6.96 -6.31
N SER A 21 -3.73 -8.14 -5.89
CA SER A 21 -3.47 -8.46 -4.50
C SER A 21 -1.98 -8.70 -4.28
N TYR A 22 -1.45 -8.13 -3.20
CA TYR A 22 -0.06 -8.29 -2.81
C TYR A 22 0.02 -8.36 -1.29
N LYS A 23 0.53 -9.48 -0.76
CA LYS A 23 0.67 -9.72 0.67
C LYS A 23 -0.60 -9.44 1.48
N GLY A 24 -1.74 -9.87 0.95
CA GLY A 24 -3.04 -9.72 1.61
C GLY A 24 -3.73 -8.38 1.42
N GLU A 25 -3.07 -7.42 0.78
CA GLU A 25 -3.66 -6.13 0.43
C GLU A 25 -4.12 -6.14 -1.02
N THR A 26 -5.26 -5.52 -1.29
CA THR A 26 -5.86 -5.52 -2.64
C THR A 26 -6.13 -4.10 -3.10
N THR A 27 -5.87 -3.84 -4.37
CA THR A 27 -6.24 -2.59 -5.04
C THR A 27 -6.89 -2.90 -6.38
N ILE A 28 -7.49 -1.88 -7.00
CA ILE A 28 -8.09 -1.98 -8.32
C ILE A 28 -7.22 -1.21 -9.30
N LEU A 29 -6.82 -1.89 -10.37
CA LEU A 29 -6.07 -1.28 -11.47
C LEU A 29 -6.95 -1.22 -12.70
N LYS A 30 -6.88 -0.12 -13.45
CA LYS A 30 -7.59 0.01 -14.72
C LYS A 30 -6.65 -0.41 -15.85
N THR A 31 -7.11 -1.33 -16.68
CA THR A 31 -6.37 -1.77 -17.86
C THR A 31 -7.19 -1.53 -19.11
N THR A 32 -6.53 -1.03 -20.15
CA THR A 32 -7.12 -0.77 -21.47
C THR A 32 -6.53 -1.73 -22.48
N GLY A 33 -7.38 -2.32 -23.28
CA GLY A 33 -6.94 -3.27 -24.30
C GLY A 33 -8.08 -3.78 -25.14
N ASP A 34 -7.79 -4.81 -25.93
CA ASP A 34 -8.75 -5.48 -26.78
C ASP A 34 -9.10 -6.84 -26.18
N PHE A 35 -10.35 -7.03 -25.83
CA PHE A 35 -10.82 -8.19 -25.09
C PHE A 35 -11.64 -9.12 -25.98
N CYS A 36 -11.41 -10.41 -25.86
CA CYS A 36 -12.19 -11.41 -26.55
C CYS A 36 -13.37 -11.89 -25.69
N PRO A 37 -14.62 -11.71 -26.13
CA PRO A 37 -15.78 -12.15 -25.35
C PRO A 37 -15.97 -13.67 -25.39
N ALA A 38 -15.28 -14.38 -26.29
CA ALA A 38 -15.43 -15.83 -26.43
C ALA A 38 -14.45 -16.62 -25.54
N CYS A 39 -13.17 -16.24 -25.53
CA CYS A 39 -12.15 -17.01 -24.78
C CYS A 39 -11.61 -16.26 -23.54
N GLY A 40 -11.93 -14.98 -23.38
CA GLY A 40 -11.47 -14.18 -22.25
C GLY A 40 -10.05 -13.64 -22.36
N GLU A 41 -9.35 -13.91 -23.47
CA GLU A 41 -8.01 -13.36 -23.69
C GLU A 41 -8.07 -11.87 -23.96
N SER A 42 -6.98 -11.17 -23.66
CA SER A 42 -6.85 -9.74 -23.91
C SER A 42 -5.50 -9.40 -24.52
N ILE A 43 -5.51 -8.37 -25.35
CA ILE A 43 -4.30 -7.82 -25.95
C ILE A 43 -4.16 -6.39 -25.50
N HIS A 44 -2.98 -6.03 -24.99
CA HIS A 44 -2.67 -4.70 -24.50
C HIS A 44 -1.48 -4.17 -25.28
N ASP A 45 -1.46 -2.84 -25.50
CA ASP A 45 -0.27 -2.23 -26.07
C ASP A 45 0.83 -2.07 -25.00
N MET A 46 2.03 -1.73 -25.45
CA MET A 46 3.19 -1.62 -24.56
C MET A 46 3.01 -0.50 -23.55
N GLU A 47 2.43 0.62 -23.96
CA GLU A 47 2.20 1.77 -23.09
C GLU A 47 1.25 1.44 -21.93
N ASP A 48 0.13 0.76 -22.22
CA ASP A 48 -0.80 0.32 -21.18
C ASP A 48 -0.17 -0.70 -20.26
N SER A 49 0.56 -1.67 -20.81
CA SER A 49 1.25 -2.69 -20.01
C SER A 49 2.28 -2.08 -19.07
N GLU A 50 3.07 -1.13 -19.54
CA GLU A 50 4.06 -0.43 -18.71
C GLU A 50 3.39 0.40 -17.61
N ARG A 51 2.29 1.07 -17.92
CA ARG A 51 1.52 1.84 -16.93
C ARG A 51 0.98 0.94 -15.82
N VAL A 52 0.35 -0.18 -16.19
CA VAL A 52 -0.21 -1.13 -15.23
C VAL A 52 0.91 -1.73 -14.36
N MET A 53 2.01 -2.15 -14.96
CA MET A 53 3.16 -2.68 -14.22
C MET A 53 3.76 -1.65 -13.27
N SER A 54 3.82 -0.39 -13.68
CA SER A 54 4.30 0.71 -12.83
C SER A 54 3.38 0.91 -11.62
N GLU A 55 2.07 0.87 -11.83
CA GLU A 55 1.09 0.96 -10.75
C GLU A 55 1.17 -0.22 -9.78
N MET A 56 1.37 -1.44 -10.32
CA MET A 56 1.58 -2.63 -9.50
C MET A 56 2.83 -2.49 -8.62
N ARG A 57 3.94 -2.03 -9.20
CA ARG A 57 5.19 -1.79 -8.43
C ARG A 57 5.00 -0.73 -7.36
N ALA A 58 4.29 0.36 -7.69
CA ALA A 58 4.02 1.42 -6.71
C ALA A 58 3.19 0.91 -5.54
N PHE A 59 2.15 0.13 -5.83
CA PHE A 59 1.32 -0.49 -4.80
C PHE A 59 2.13 -1.47 -3.94
N SER A 60 2.95 -2.31 -4.55
CA SER A 60 3.80 -3.26 -3.83
C SER A 60 4.80 -2.55 -2.91
N ARG A 61 5.38 -1.42 -3.36
CA ARG A 61 6.25 -0.60 -2.52
C ARG A 61 5.50 -0.01 -1.33
N GLN A 62 4.26 0.44 -1.52
CA GLN A 62 3.42 0.94 -0.42
C GLN A 62 3.14 -0.14 0.62
N VAL A 63 2.77 -1.35 0.16
CA VAL A 63 2.50 -2.48 1.04
C VAL A 63 3.76 -2.87 1.83
N ASN A 64 4.90 -2.97 1.13
CA ASN A 64 6.16 -3.28 1.79
C ASN A 64 6.59 -2.22 2.80
N ALA A 65 6.36 -0.95 2.50
CA ALA A 65 6.70 0.15 3.41
C ALA A 65 5.82 0.17 4.66
N ALA A 66 4.58 -0.35 4.56
CA ALA A 66 3.67 -0.47 5.69
C ALA A 66 3.96 -1.68 6.57
N ILE A 67 4.73 -2.66 6.06
CA ILE A 67 5.16 -3.81 6.84
C ILE A 67 6.32 -3.35 7.73
N VAL A 68 6.06 -3.32 9.03
CA VAL A 68 7.05 -2.92 10.01
C VAL A 68 7.06 -3.94 11.14
N ASP A 69 8.26 -4.26 11.64
CA ASP A 69 8.40 -5.12 12.81
C ASP A 69 7.80 -4.40 14.03
N PRO A 70 6.90 -5.05 14.80
CA PRO A 70 6.41 -4.47 16.04
C PRO A 70 7.51 -3.98 16.98
N GLU A 71 8.66 -4.65 17.01
CA GLU A 71 9.82 -4.23 17.81
C GLU A 71 10.38 -2.87 17.38
N PHE A 72 10.29 -2.54 16.10
CA PHE A 72 10.68 -1.22 15.59
C PHE A 72 9.84 -0.10 16.24
N ILE A 73 8.55 -0.32 16.37
CA ILE A 73 7.63 0.65 16.98
C ILE A 73 8.00 0.87 18.44
N VAL A 74 8.26 -0.21 19.17
CA VAL A 74 8.73 -0.13 20.57
C VAL A 74 10.03 0.66 20.68
N LYS A 75 10.99 0.33 19.82
CA LYS A 75 12.31 0.97 19.79
C LYS A 75 12.20 2.49 19.59
N VAL A 76 11.43 2.92 18.58
CA VAL A 76 11.27 4.34 18.27
C VAL A 76 10.53 5.06 19.39
N ARG A 77 9.46 4.47 19.91
CA ARG A 77 8.71 5.05 21.02
C ARG A 77 9.60 5.29 22.23
N LYS A 78 10.40 4.30 22.61
CA LYS A 78 11.35 4.41 23.74
C LYS A 78 12.44 5.43 23.46
N LYS A 79 12.92 5.50 22.23
CA LYS A 79 13.92 6.50 21.82
C LYS A 79 13.38 7.91 21.97
N LEU A 80 12.09 8.11 21.72
CA LEU A 80 11.40 9.39 21.89
C LEU A 80 11.01 9.67 23.36
N ALA A 81 11.30 8.76 24.27
CA ALA A 81 10.95 8.83 25.69
C ALA A 81 9.44 8.96 25.92
N LEU A 82 8.64 8.28 25.11
CA LEU A 82 7.19 8.27 25.22
C LEU A 82 6.69 6.95 25.79
N ASP A 83 5.64 6.98 26.61
CA ASP A 83 4.88 5.76 26.90
C ASP A 83 3.83 5.53 25.80
N GLN A 84 3.15 4.38 25.84
CA GLN A 84 2.16 4.03 24.83
C GLN A 84 1.00 5.01 24.77
N ARG A 85 0.58 5.52 25.90
CA ARG A 85 -0.52 6.48 25.99
C ARG A 85 -0.14 7.84 25.38
N GLU A 86 1.02 8.35 25.74
CA GLU A 86 1.54 9.60 25.18
C GLU A 86 1.71 9.51 23.67
N ALA A 87 2.24 8.40 23.18
CA ALA A 87 2.39 8.16 21.75
C ALA A 87 1.03 8.18 21.03
N ALA A 88 0.01 7.57 21.62
CA ALA A 88 -1.34 7.60 21.05
C ALA A 88 -1.95 9.00 21.05
N GLU A 89 -1.66 9.81 22.06
CA GLU A 89 -2.11 11.20 22.10
C GLU A 89 -1.47 12.05 21.01
N ILE A 90 -0.18 11.84 20.76
CA ILE A 90 0.58 12.62 19.77
C ILE A 90 0.25 12.17 18.35
N PHE A 91 0.22 10.86 18.12
CA PHE A 91 0.09 10.29 16.77
C PHE A 91 -1.34 9.87 16.40
N GLY A 92 -2.23 9.80 17.38
CA GLY A 92 -3.62 9.40 17.16
C GLY A 92 -3.84 7.89 17.21
N GLY A 93 -5.05 7.47 16.91
CA GLY A 93 -5.44 6.07 16.86
C GLY A 93 -6.13 5.52 18.11
N GLY A 94 -6.29 6.34 19.16
CA GLY A 94 -6.93 5.95 20.41
C GLY A 94 -5.95 5.43 21.45
N VAL A 95 -6.41 5.35 22.70
CA VAL A 95 -5.58 5.06 23.89
C VAL A 95 -4.76 3.76 23.76
N ASN A 96 -5.35 2.74 23.12
CA ASN A 96 -4.73 1.42 23.04
C ASN A 96 -4.05 1.15 21.68
N ALA A 97 -3.92 2.17 20.82
CA ALA A 97 -3.38 1.99 19.48
C ALA A 97 -1.96 1.41 19.47
N PHE A 98 -1.06 2.02 20.24
CA PHE A 98 0.34 1.59 20.29
C PHE A 98 0.49 0.20 20.93
N SER A 99 -0.32 -0.13 21.93
CA SER A 99 -0.34 -1.48 22.47
C SER A 99 -0.67 -2.51 21.39
N ARG A 100 -1.66 -2.23 20.57
CA ARG A 100 -2.05 -3.12 19.47
C ARG A 100 -0.97 -3.22 18.40
N TYR A 101 -0.33 -2.11 18.03
CA TYR A 101 0.77 -2.11 17.06
C TYR A 101 1.97 -2.91 17.58
N GLU A 102 2.35 -2.69 18.82
CA GLU A 102 3.52 -3.32 19.43
C GLU A 102 3.31 -4.81 19.71
N ASN A 103 2.07 -5.25 19.84
CA ASN A 103 1.71 -6.67 19.98
C ASN A 103 1.39 -7.37 18.66
N GLY A 104 1.51 -6.65 17.54
CA GLY A 104 1.24 -7.20 16.21
C GLY A 104 -0.23 -7.46 15.91
N LYS A 105 -1.16 -6.97 16.74
CA LYS A 105 -2.59 -7.18 16.56
C LYS A 105 -3.21 -6.33 15.47
N THR A 106 -2.64 -5.16 15.22
CA THR A 106 -3.12 -4.20 14.22
C THR A 106 -1.93 -3.62 13.49
N LYS A 107 -2.04 -3.49 12.17
CA LYS A 107 -1.02 -2.79 11.37
C LYS A 107 -1.14 -1.29 11.58
N PRO A 108 -0.04 -0.57 11.85
CA PRO A 108 -0.10 0.89 11.89
C PRO A 108 -0.37 1.47 10.50
N PRO A 109 -1.02 2.64 10.41
CA PRO A 109 -1.20 3.33 9.13
C PRO A 109 0.15 3.65 8.47
N LEU A 110 0.19 3.62 7.14
CA LEU A 110 1.41 3.91 6.39
C LEU A 110 2.02 5.26 6.74
N ALA A 111 1.19 6.29 6.89
CA ALA A 111 1.66 7.63 7.26
C ALA A 111 2.39 7.62 8.61
N LEU A 112 1.87 6.87 9.59
CA LEU A 112 2.51 6.72 10.89
C LEU A 112 3.85 5.99 10.77
N VAL A 113 3.91 4.92 9.99
CA VAL A 113 5.16 4.17 9.77
C VAL A 113 6.24 5.07 9.18
N LYS A 114 5.89 5.87 8.17
CA LYS A 114 6.83 6.81 7.54
C LYS A 114 7.29 7.87 8.54
N LEU A 115 6.37 8.38 9.35
CA LEU A 115 6.69 9.38 10.37
C LEU A 115 7.64 8.80 11.44
N LEU A 116 7.39 7.58 11.89
CA LEU A 116 8.26 6.90 12.85
C LEU A 116 9.65 6.64 12.28
N LYS A 117 9.76 6.30 11.00
CA LYS A 117 11.05 6.13 10.32
C LYS A 117 11.85 7.44 10.26
N VAL A 118 11.19 8.56 10.04
CA VAL A 118 11.82 9.89 10.08
C VAL A 118 12.28 10.23 11.49
N LEU A 119 11.42 9.99 12.48
CA LEU A 119 11.73 10.28 13.88
C LEU A 119 12.84 9.38 14.45
N ASP A 120 12.98 8.17 13.92
CA ASP A 120 14.09 7.29 14.30
C ASP A 120 15.44 7.91 13.94
N ARG A 121 15.51 8.61 12.81
CA ARG A 121 16.71 9.31 12.33
C ARG A 121 16.83 10.72 12.90
N HIS A 122 15.72 11.38 13.17
CA HIS A 122 15.64 12.78 13.60
C HIS A 122 14.69 12.93 14.79
N PRO A 123 15.06 12.38 15.97
CA PRO A 123 14.15 12.42 17.14
C PRO A 123 13.82 13.82 17.61
N GLU A 124 14.68 14.79 17.31
CA GLU A 124 14.46 16.21 17.65
C GLU A 124 13.21 16.81 16.99
N LEU A 125 12.74 16.23 15.88
CA LEU A 125 11.55 16.71 15.20
C LEU A 125 10.25 16.41 15.96
N LEU A 126 10.30 15.60 17.01
CA LEU A 126 9.13 15.31 17.83
C LEU A 126 8.49 16.58 18.40
N ASP A 127 9.30 17.55 18.79
CA ASP A 127 8.80 18.81 19.35
C ASP A 127 7.95 19.59 18.34
N GLU A 128 8.31 19.54 17.06
CA GLU A 128 7.52 20.17 15.99
C GLU A 128 6.17 19.46 15.80
N ILE A 129 6.16 18.13 15.94
CA ILE A 129 4.93 17.34 15.82
C ILE A 129 3.97 17.63 16.97
N LYS A 130 4.49 17.77 18.19
CA LYS A 130 3.68 18.07 19.38
C LYS A 130 2.94 19.40 19.30
N VAL A 131 3.49 20.37 18.60
CA VAL A 131 2.89 21.71 18.46
C VAL A 131 2.14 21.90 17.13
N ALA A 132 2.18 20.92 16.27
CA ALA A 132 1.50 20.98 14.98
C ALA A 132 -0.02 20.93 15.08
#